data_8f65480bb0afa753b7194cde240863dd
#
_entry.id   8f65480bb0afa753b7194cde240863dd
#
_cell.length_a   1.000
_cell.length_b   1.000
_cell.length_c   1.000
_cell.angle_alpha   90.00
_cell.angle_beta   90.00
_cell.angle_gamma   90.00
#
_symmetry.space_group_name_H-M   'P 1'
#
loop_
_entity.id
_entity.type
_entity.pdbx_description
1 polymer ?
#
loop_
_entity_poly.entity_id
_entity_poly.type
_entity_poly.pdbx_seq_one_letter_code
_entity_poly.pdbx_strand_id
1 'polypeptide(L)'
;MRTRSSAQISQISKVSLRTFLLGAAVSFVLAAPASAADCVMGSKAAPAEIISACSAIIDQTANPSSDRVAALLVRADANARTSGGLTQALRDIDRAIALDGKNARAWRLRGDLLREAGGDLNRATADLSKAIELDPQDAEAYELRGVAYTNQRRLDRALADYDKAIKLKPDYAQAWSDRGATYYLNGDNDKAVADLSEALRLDPNRARSYTNRGAAYKKLGQLDKSIADDSEAIRLDPKVPEYYDNRGLSYAAMKDYDKAIIDYNQALQLAPRPNFFTNRGDSYQFRGEFGAALSDYNDALKLDPNFAKTYNNRAVLYTKMGDRKKALADYETALRLDPGNTNAADGRRTMMAEIAKFGAEQPQPLAANSGNGPSFDCASAKREVEKVICADPQLGMLDRQLAEAYDRVLKSMSRRSAADLRKSQHDFLATRDASFRRPGYDLKKVMQDRLQRLNAMEG
;
A
#
# COMPACT_ATOMS: atom_id res chain seq x y z
N MET A 1 -7.38 5.96 -24.30
CA MET A 1 -6.48 6.70 -23.39
C MET A 1 -6.40 5.95 -22.07
N ARG A 2 -5.40 5.07 -21.94
CA ARG A 2 -5.25 4.13 -20.82
C ARG A 2 -3.85 4.33 -20.26
N THR A 3 -3.69 5.20 -19.28
CA THR A 3 -2.42 5.32 -18.57
C THR A 3 -2.71 5.67 -17.11
N ARG A 4 -2.23 4.88 -16.21
CA ARG A 4 -2.07 5.04 -14.76
C ARG A 4 -2.80 4.00 -13.90
N SER A 5 -2.40 2.73 -14.06
CA SER A 5 -2.53 1.74 -13.00
C SER A 5 -1.20 0.99 -12.75
N SER A 6 -0.12 1.40 -13.44
CA SER A 6 1.17 0.70 -13.41
C SER A 6 2.06 1.02 -12.20
N ALA A 7 1.73 2.05 -11.40
CA ALA A 7 2.55 2.43 -10.25
C ALA A 7 2.36 1.54 -9.01
N GLN A 8 1.28 0.79 -8.92
CA GLN A 8 0.99 -0.01 -7.72
C GLN A 8 1.67 -1.38 -7.67
N ILE A 9 2.12 -1.92 -8.80
CA ILE A 9 2.72 -3.26 -8.83
C ILE A 9 4.24 -3.23 -8.68
N SER A 10 4.93 -2.14 -9.05
CA SER A 10 6.39 -2.08 -9.02
C SER A 10 6.99 -1.70 -7.65
N GLN A 11 6.20 -1.23 -6.70
CA GLN A 11 6.73 -0.77 -5.39
C GLN A 11 6.75 -1.85 -4.29
N ILE A 12 6.23 -3.05 -4.54
CA ILE A 12 6.15 -4.10 -3.51
C ILE A 12 7.48 -4.83 -3.29
N SER A 13 8.49 -4.61 -4.13
CA SER A 13 9.77 -5.32 -4.07
C SER A 13 10.86 -4.63 -3.20
N LYS A 14 10.55 -3.52 -2.53
CA LYS A 14 11.51 -2.80 -1.67
C LYS A 14 11.11 -2.81 -0.19
N VAL A 15 10.89 -3.95 0.40
CA VAL A 15 10.92 -4.06 1.88
C VAL A 15 12.31 -4.54 2.29
N SER A 16 13.11 -3.62 2.45
CA SER A 16 14.12 -3.19 3.38
C SER A 16 14.36 -4.09 4.58
N LEU A 17 15.58 -4.63 4.60
CA LEU A 17 16.31 -4.88 5.84
C LEU A 17 16.85 -3.53 6.38
N ARG A 18 16.18 -2.93 7.33
CA ARG A 18 16.76 -1.93 8.26
C ARG A 18 16.07 -2.09 9.60
N THR A 19 16.78 -2.70 10.54
CA THR A 19 17.07 -2.21 11.90
C THR A 19 17.68 -3.33 12.73
N PHE A 20 18.91 -3.16 13.14
CA PHE A 20 19.40 -3.43 14.49
C PHE A 20 20.85 -2.94 14.55
N LEU A 21 21.03 -1.71 15.06
CA LEU A 21 22.29 -1.24 15.59
C LEU A 21 22.03 -0.98 17.07
N LEU A 22 22.48 -1.88 17.91
CA LEU A 22 22.84 -1.61 19.29
C LEU A 22 24.12 -2.38 19.61
N GLY A 23 25.07 -1.65 20.12
CA GLY A 23 26.45 -2.02 20.20
C GLY A 23 26.74 -3.28 21.01
N ALA A 24 27.73 -3.98 20.54
CA ALA A 24 28.55 -4.90 21.35
C ALA A 24 29.94 -4.97 20.73
N ALA A 25 30.91 -5.08 21.61
CA ALA A 25 32.33 -5.13 21.43
C ALA A 25 32.82 -5.81 20.14
N VAL A 26 33.78 -5.15 19.49
CA VAL A 26 34.58 -5.72 18.41
C VAL A 26 35.45 -6.86 18.99
N SER A 27 34.93 -8.08 18.94
CA SER A 27 35.75 -9.27 18.93
C SER A 27 36.15 -9.52 17.52
N PHE A 28 37.39 -9.30 17.16
CA PHE A 28 38.01 -9.80 15.94
C PHE A 28 37.96 -11.33 15.98
N VAL A 29 36.86 -11.93 15.54
CA VAL A 29 36.86 -13.31 15.12
C VAL A 29 37.57 -13.30 13.77
N LEU A 30 38.81 -13.79 13.75
CA LEU A 30 39.48 -14.16 12.50
C LEU A 30 38.56 -15.17 11.79
N ALA A 31 37.82 -14.71 10.78
CA ALA A 31 37.01 -15.58 9.95
C ALA A 31 37.96 -16.61 9.34
N ALA A 32 37.65 -17.88 9.52
CA ALA A 32 38.33 -18.96 8.82
C ALA A 32 38.33 -18.63 7.30
N PRO A 33 39.40 -18.93 6.56
CA PRO A 33 39.42 -18.64 5.12
C PRO A 33 38.22 -19.34 4.47
N ALA A 34 37.43 -18.58 3.73
CA ALA A 34 36.26 -19.07 3.02
C ALA A 34 36.69 -20.29 2.17
N SER A 35 36.08 -21.45 2.43
CA SER A 35 36.42 -22.66 1.72
C SER A 35 35.75 -22.67 0.33
N ALA A 36 36.35 -23.38 -0.65
CA ALA A 36 35.71 -23.58 -1.95
C ALA A 36 34.31 -24.22 -1.83
N ALA A 37 34.04 -24.89 -0.71
CA ALA A 37 32.73 -25.44 -0.36
C ALA A 37 31.62 -24.35 -0.19
N ASP A 38 31.98 -23.07 0.07
CA ASP A 38 31.02 -22.01 0.22
C ASP A 38 30.57 -21.39 -1.13
N CYS A 39 31.32 -21.67 -2.20
CA CYS A 39 30.95 -21.22 -3.55
C CYS A 39 29.98 -22.21 -4.21
N VAL A 40 28.80 -22.35 -3.62
CA VAL A 40 27.72 -23.23 -4.10
C VAL A 40 26.40 -22.45 -4.10
N MET A 41 25.59 -22.67 -5.16
CA MET A 41 24.27 -22.07 -5.24
C MET A 41 23.38 -22.52 -4.08
N GLY A 42 22.69 -21.56 -3.46
CA GLY A 42 21.86 -21.83 -2.30
C GLY A 42 22.62 -21.96 -0.97
N SER A 43 23.93 -21.67 -0.96
CA SER A 43 24.71 -21.59 0.28
C SER A 43 24.02 -20.65 1.29
N LYS A 44 23.99 -21.06 2.56
CA LYS A 44 23.50 -20.28 3.69
C LYS A 44 24.56 -19.36 4.28
N ALA A 45 25.78 -19.39 3.76
CA ALA A 45 26.86 -18.49 4.16
C ALA A 45 26.50 -17.02 3.88
N ALA A 46 27.14 -16.09 4.59
CA ALA A 46 26.95 -14.68 4.33
C ALA A 46 27.38 -14.30 2.91
N PRO A 47 26.71 -13.36 2.22
CA PRO A 47 27.07 -12.95 0.86
C PRO A 47 28.56 -12.65 0.68
N ALA A 48 29.19 -11.98 1.65
CA ALA A 48 30.63 -11.65 1.62
C ALA A 48 31.52 -12.90 1.60
N GLU A 49 31.17 -13.94 2.34
CA GLU A 49 31.92 -15.21 2.38
C GLU A 49 31.79 -15.94 1.04
N ILE A 50 30.59 -16.01 0.48
CA ILE A 50 30.33 -16.59 -0.84
C ILE A 50 31.12 -15.84 -1.92
N ILE A 51 31.09 -14.50 -1.92
CA ILE A 51 31.83 -13.65 -2.86
C ILE A 51 33.33 -13.93 -2.78
N SER A 52 33.87 -14.05 -1.56
CA SER A 52 35.30 -14.35 -1.34
C SER A 52 35.66 -15.73 -1.88
N ALA A 53 34.90 -16.77 -1.50
CA ALA A 53 35.12 -18.14 -1.93
C ALA A 53 35.07 -18.30 -3.46
N CYS A 54 34.05 -17.70 -4.10
CA CYS A 54 33.91 -17.75 -5.55
C CYS A 54 35.01 -16.97 -6.27
N SER A 55 35.47 -15.84 -5.73
CA SER A 55 36.57 -15.06 -6.30
C SER A 55 37.85 -15.88 -6.38
N ALA A 56 38.17 -16.67 -5.35
CA ALA A 56 39.34 -17.56 -5.37
C ALA A 56 39.30 -18.58 -6.52
N ILE A 57 38.12 -19.08 -6.89
CA ILE A 57 37.95 -20.01 -8.01
C ILE A 57 38.06 -19.27 -9.37
N ILE A 58 37.42 -18.08 -9.46
CA ILE A 58 37.38 -17.29 -10.69
C ILE A 58 38.77 -16.78 -11.09
N ASP A 59 39.60 -16.38 -10.12
CA ASP A 59 40.90 -15.76 -10.35
C ASP A 59 41.98 -16.77 -10.71
N GLN A 60 41.79 -18.07 -10.42
CA GLN A 60 42.65 -19.14 -10.86
C GLN A 60 42.36 -19.52 -12.32
N THR A 61 43.13 -18.96 -13.24
CA THR A 61 42.97 -19.21 -14.69
C THR A 61 43.23 -20.66 -15.11
N ALA A 62 43.91 -21.43 -14.27
CA ALA A 62 44.10 -22.87 -14.45
C ALA A 62 42.82 -23.71 -14.20
N ASN A 63 41.82 -23.18 -13.49
CA ASN A 63 40.56 -23.85 -13.29
C ASN A 63 39.80 -23.98 -14.62
N PRO A 64 39.10 -25.12 -14.83
CA PRO A 64 38.22 -25.30 -15.98
C PRO A 64 37.27 -24.14 -16.20
N SER A 65 36.95 -23.82 -17.44
CA SER A 65 36.01 -22.75 -17.76
C SER A 65 34.63 -23.02 -17.16
N SER A 66 34.20 -24.28 -17.08
CA SER A 66 32.96 -24.70 -16.42
C SER A 66 32.89 -24.29 -14.96
N ASP A 67 33.97 -24.49 -14.18
CA ASP A 67 34.02 -24.18 -12.76
C ASP A 67 34.03 -22.65 -12.53
N ARG A 68 34.74 -21.95 -13.40
CA ARG A 68 34.77 -20.48 -13.37
C ARG A 68 33.40 -19.89 -13.73
N VAL A 69 32.69 -20.47 -14.71
CA VAL A 69 31.31 -20.05 -15.04
C VAL A 69 30.38 -20.33 -13.85
N ALA A 70 30.45 -21.50 -13.26
CA ALA A 70 29.64 -21.81 -12.08
C ALA A 70 29.91 -20.84 -10.93
N ALA A 71 31.18 -20.57 -10.62
CA ALA A 71 31.57 -19.62 -9.58
C ALA A 71 31.12 -18.18 -9.88
N LEU A 72 31.18 -17.72 -11.15
CA LEU A 72 30.68 -16.42 -11.58
C LEU A 72 29.17 -16.27 -11.32
N LEU A 73 28.37 -17.31 -11.64
CA LEU A 73 26.92 -17.29 -11.44
C LEU A 73 26.56 -17.28 -9.96
N VAL A 74 27.28 -18.05 -9.12
CA VAL A 74 27.11 -18.05 -7.66
C VAL A 74 27.47 -16.70 -7.07
N ARG A 75 28.58 -16.10 -7.51
CA ARG A 75 29.01 -14.77 -7.05
C ARG A 75 28.04 -13.69 -7.49
N ALA A 76 27.49 -13.79 -8.69
CA ALA A 76 26.47 -12.88 -9.17
C ALA A 76 25.20 -12.91 -8.28
N ASP A 77 24.71 -14.09 -7.94
CA ASP A 77 23.58 -14.24 -7.02
C ASP A 77 23.89 -13.65 -5.62
N ALA A 78 25.08 -13.91 -5.09
CA ALA A 78 25.52 -13.33 -3.84
C ALA A 78 25.61 -11.79 -3.90
N ASN A 79 26.20 -11.23 -4.98
CA ASN A 79 26.27 -9.79 -5.20
C ASN A 79 24.88 -9.15 -5.30
N ALA A 80 23.94 -9.78 -6.02
CA ALA A 80 22.58 -9.27 -6.17
C ALA A 80 21.85 -9.10 -4.83
N ARG A 81 22.20 -9.93 -3.84
CA ARG A 81 21.66 -9.83 -2.47
C ARG A 81 22.30 -8.72 -1.62
N THR A 82 23.36 -8.05 -2.10
CA THR A 82 24.00 -6.95 -1.40
C THR A 82 23.48 -5.60 -1.87
N SER A 83 23.46 -4.60 -0.99
CA SER A 83 23.08 -3.23 -1.36
C SER A 83 24.07 -2.68 -2.39
N GLY A 84 23.58 -2.30 -3.58
CA GLY A 84 24.42 -1.79 -4.68
C GLY A 84 25.16 -2.85 -5.49
N GLY A 85 25.02 -4.14 -5.18
CA GLY A 85 25.75 -5.23 -5.83
C GLY A 85 25.26 -5.60 -7.25
N LEU A 86 24.12 -5.06 -7.70
CA LEU A 86 23.52 -5.39 -9.00
C LEU A 86 24.49 -5.20 -10.18
N THR A 87 25.23 -4.10 -10.20
CA THR A 87 26.21 -3.84 -11.27
C THR A 87 27.32 -4.88 -11.31
N GLN A 88 27.76 -5.37 -10.16
CA GLN A 88 28.77 -6.42 -10.11
C GLN A 88 28.17 -7.77 -10.50
N ALA A 89 26.95 -8.07 -10.07
CA ALA A 89 26.23 -9.27 -10.48
C ALA A 89 26.08 -9.35 -12.01
N LEU A 90 25.66 -8.27 -12.65
CA LEU A 90 25.54 -8.22 -14.11
C LEU A 90 26.89 -8.40 -14.81
N ARG A 91 27.97 -7.79 -14.30
CA ARG A 91 29.33 -8.00 -14.84
C ARG A 91 29.78 -9.45 -14.73
N ASP A 92 29.50 -10.10 -13.62
CA ASP A 92 29.86 -11.50 -13.43
C ASP A 92 29.10 -12.41 -14.41
N ILE A 93 27.79 -12.14 -14.63
CA ILE A 93 27.00 -12.90 -15.60
C ILE A 93 27.46 -12.63 -17.04
N ASP A 94 27.76 -11.38 -17.41
CA ASP A 94 28.29 -11.04 -18.72
C ASP A 94 29.61 -11.80 -18.99
N ARG A 95 30.46 -11.92 -17.96
CA ARG A 95 31.71 -12.69 -18.04
C ARG A 95 31.44 -14.19 -18.15
N ALA A 96 30.43 -14.71 -17.43
CA ALA A 96 30.00 -16.10 -17.54
C ALA A 96 29.50 -16.44 -18.96
N ILE A 97 28.68 -15.57 -19.56
CA ILE A 97 28.17 -15.69 -20.93
C ILE A 97 29.33 -15.63 -21.95
N ALA A 98 30.31 -14.75 -21.72
CA ALA A 98 31.49 -14.67 -22.58
C ALA A 98 32.34 -15.93 -22.54
N LEU A 99 32.42 -16.62 -21.41
CA LEU A 99 33.13 -17.89 -21.24
C LEU A 99 32.34 -19.08 -21.80
N ASP A 100 31.04 -19.07 -21.63
CA ASP A 100 30.13 -20.09 -22.13
C ASP A 100 28.80 -19.48 -22.58
N GLY A 101 28.72 -19.07 -23.83
CA GLY A 101 27.53 -18.50 -24.43
C GLY A 101 26.36 -19.47 -24.60
N LYS A 102 26.57 -20.78 -24.35
CA LYS A 102 25.53 -21.81 -24.40
C LYS A 102 24.96 -22.13 -23.02
N ASN A 103 25.41 -21.47 -21.98
CA ASN A 103 24.91 -21.66 -20.63
C ASN A 103 23.53 -20.98 -20.47
N ALA A 104 22.45 -21.75 -20.63
CA ALA A 104 21.07 -21.26 -20.53
C ALA A 104 20.81 -20.54 -19.20
N ARG A 105 21.36 -21.04 -18.09
CA ARG A 105 21.20 -20.47 -16.76
C ARG A 105 21.80 -19.07 -16.65
N ALA A 106 22.93 -18.81 -17.30
CA ALA A 106 23.54 -17.47 -17.31
C ALA A 106 22.63 -16.44 -17.97
N TRP A 107 22.04 -16.78 -19.11
CA TRP A 107 21.07 -15.93 -19.81
C TRP A 107 19.82 -15.72 -18.95
N ARG A 108 19.29 -16.79 -18.32
CA ARG A 108 18.12 -16.68 -17.43
C ARG A 108 18.39 -15.75 -16.25
N LEU A 109 19.51 -15.91 -15.55
CA LEU A 109 19.87 -15.07 -14.41
C LEU A 109 20.04 -13.60 -14.81
N ARG A 110 20.63 -13.31 -15.98
CA ARG A 110 20.75 -11.92 -16.45
C ARG A 110 19.39 -11.31 -16.75
N GLY A 111 18.53 -12.06 -17.42
CA GLY A 111 17.15 -11.64 -17.71
C GLY A 111 16.35 -11.35 -16.45
N ASP A 112 16.48 -12.21 -15.43
CA ASP A 112 15.80 -12.03 -14.15
C ASP A 112 16.29 -10.79 -13.39
N LEU A 113 17.61 -10.61 -13.26
CA LEU A 113 18.16 -9.42 -12.60
C LEU A 113 17.77 -8.12 -13.31
N LEU A 114 17.76 -8.10 -14.66
CA LEU A 114 17.31 -6.95 -15.43
C LEU A 114 15.82 -6.63 -15.17
N ARG A 115 14.99 -7.65 -15.05
CA ARG A 115 13.56 -7.52 -14.70
C ARG A 115 13.37 -6.96 -13.29
N GLU A 116 14.07 -7.53 -12.30
CA GLU A 116 13.96 -7.12 -10.89
C GLU A 116 14.46 -5.69 -10.65
N ALA A 117 15.50 -5.31 -11.33
CA ALA A 117 16.05 -3.95 -11.25
C ALA A 117 15.11 -2.86 -11.78
N GLY A 118 13.97 -3.23 -12.36
CA GLY A 118 13.09 -2.29 -13.09
C GLY A 118 13.76 -1.68 -14.30
N GLY A 119 14.79 -2.38 -14.85
CA GLY A 119 15.60 -1.96 -15.99
C GLY A 119 14.92 -2.24 -17.34
N ASP A 120 15.75 -2.52 -18.35
CA ASP A 120 15.26 -2.76 -19.71
C ASP A 120 14.55 -4.12 -19.83
N LEU A 121 13.21 -4.09 -19.70
CA LEU A 121 12.36 -5.27 -19.84
C LEU A 121 12.45 -5.91 -21.24
N ASN A 122 12.85 -5.15 -22.29
CA ASN A 122 13.05 -5.72 -23.62
C ASN A 122 14.32 -6.58 -23.64
N ARG A 123 15.39 -6.10 -23.02
CA ARG A 123 16.62 -6.89 -22.86
C ARG A 123 16.37 -8.10 -21.96
N ALA A 124 15.61 -7.95 -20.87
CA ALA A 124 15.23 -9.07 -20.01
C ALA A 124 14.49 -10.16 -20.79
N THR A 125 13.48 -9.79 -21.60
CA THR A 125 12.74 -10.76 -22.42
C THR A 125 13.59 -11.39 -23.52
N ALA A 126 14.57 -10.67 -24.07
CA ALA A 126 15.52 -11.20 -25.06
C ALA A 126 16.44 -12.26 -24.41
N ASP A 127 17.00 -11.97 -23.26
CA ASP A 127 17.88 -12.88 -22.51
C ASP A 127 17.12 -14.14 -22.09
N LEU A 128 15.91 -14.01 -21.56
CA LEU A 128 15.05 -15.13 -21.19
C LEU A 128 14.64 -15.98 -22.43
N SER A 129 14.42 -15.33 -23.57
CA SER A 129 14.17 -16.03 -24.82
C SER A 129 15.39 -16.82 -25.27
N LYS A 130 16.61 -16.30 -25.07
CA LYS A 130 17.85 -17.02 -25.37
C LYS A 130 18.06 -18.18 -24.41
N ALA A 131 17.71 -18.02 -23.12
CA ALA A 131 17.72 -19.12 -22.15
C ALA A 131 16.81 -20.27 -22.59
N ILE A 132 15.58 -19.95 -23.01
CA ILE A 132 14.59 -20.93 -23.51
C ILE A 132 15.03 -21.60 -24.81
N GLU A 133 15.69 -20.85 -25.71
CA GLU A 133 16.28 -21.44 -26.93
C GLU A 133 17.33 -22.49 -26.61
N LEU A 134 18.16 -22.22 -25.60
CA LEU A 134 19.23 -23.10 -25.15
C LEU A 134 18.73 -24.27 -24.31
N ASP A 135 17.71 -24.05 -23.48
CA ASP A 135 17.03 -25.09 -22.68
C ASP A 135 15.51 -24.93 -22.76
N PRO A 136 14.84 -25.57 -23.72
CA PRO A 136 13.38 -25.53 -23.85
C PRO A 136 12.60 -26.24 -22.74
N GLN A 137 13.29 -26.89 -21.79
CA GLN A 137 12.67 -27.54 -20.64
C GLN A 137 12.79 -26.72 -19.34
N ASP A 138 13.42 -25.57 -19.39
CA ASP A 138 13.54 -24.68 -18.22
C ASP A 138 12.21 -23.97 -17.91
N ALA A 139 11.38 -24.57 -17.04
CA ALA A 139 10.10 -24.02 -16.63
C ALA A 139 10.24 -22.63 -15.95
N GLU A 140 11.36 -22.37 -15.26
CA GLU A 140 11.63 -21.10 -14.58
C GLU A 140 11.92 -19.99 -15.60
N ALA A 141 12.61 -20.29 -16.70
CA ALA A 141 12.84 -19.32 -17.76
C ALA A 141 11.53 -18.86 -18.44
N TYR A 142 10.58 -19.77 -18.65
CA TYR A 142 9.26 -19.42 -19.15
C TYR A 142 8.49 -18.58 -18.13
N GLU A 143 8.46 -18.98 -16.85
CA GLU A 143 7.78 -18.21 -15.79
C GLU A 143 8.34 -16.78 -15.72
N LEU A 144 9.66 -16.60 -15.63
CA LEU A 144 10.31 -15.30 -15.56
C LEU A 144 10.03 -14.42 -16.81
N ARG A 145 9.99 -15.04 -18.00
CA ARG A 145 9.63 -14.30 -19.23
C ARG A 145 8.15 -13.92 -19.22
N GLY A 146 7.29 -14.76 -18.69
CA GLY A 146 5.88 -14.46 -18.45
C GLY A 146 5.73 -13.25 -17.53
N VAL A 147 6.46 -13.18 -16.42
CA VAL A 147 6.47 -12.02 -15.51
C VAL A 147 6.97 -10.76 -16.23
N ALA A 148 8.03 -10.86 -17.02
CA ALA A 148 8.53 -9.73 -17.80
C ALA A 148 7.48 -9.23 -18.82
N TYR A 149 6.76 -10.13 -19.50
CA TYR A 149 5.65 -9.77 -20.39
C TYR A 149 4.46 -9.16 -19.65
N THR A 150 4.12 -9.66 -18.45
CA THR A 150 3.08 -9.05 -17.60
C THR A 150 3.44 -7.60 -17.25
N ASN A 151 4.70 -7.35 -16.89
CA ASN A 151 5.21 -5.99 -16.61
C ASN A 151 5.16 -5.07 -17.84
N GLN A 152 5.32 -5.64 -19.05
CA GLN A 152 5.16 -4.93 -20.34
C GLN A 152 3.69 -4.78 -20.76
N ARG A 153 2.72 -5.29 -20.00
CA ARG A 153 1.30 -5.36 -20.38
C ARG A 153 0.99 -6.21 -21.62
N ARG A 154 1.87 -7.17 -21.94
CA ARG A 154 1.71 -8.13 -23.04
C ARG A 154 1.10 -9.42 -22.49
N LEU A 155 -0.14 -9.31 -21.97
CA LEU A 155 -0.77 -10.35 -21.14
C LEU A 155 -0.93 -11.68 -21.88
N ASP A 156 -1.27 -11.66 -23.18
CA ASP A 156 -1.43 -12.90 -23.96
C ASP A 156 -0.13 -13.70 -24.03
N ARG A 157 1.02 -13.02 -24.20
CA ARG A 157 2.33 -13.67 -24.23
C ARG A 157 2.72 -14.20 -22.87
N ALA A 158 2.41 -13.45 -21.81
CA ALA A 158 2.64 -13.88 -20.46
C ALA A 158 1.87 -15.19 -20.13
N LEU A 159 0.57 -15.21 -20.46
CA LEU A 159 -0.26 -16.41 -20.24
C LEU A 159 0.27 -17.62 -20.99
N ALA A 160 0.69 -17.47 -22.26
CA ALA A 160 1.28 -18.57 -23.02
C ALA A 160 2.57 -19.12 -22.40
N ASP A 161 3.41 -18.26 -21.84
CA ASP A 161 4.63 -18.64 -21.16
C ASP A 161 4.34 -19.37 -19.83
N TYR A 162 3.41 -18.87 -19.03
CA TYR A 162 2.98 -19.58 -17.80
C TYR A 162 2.34 -20.92 -18.10
N ASP A 163 1.54 -21.03 -19.15
CA ASP A 163 0.98 -22.32 -19.63
C ASP A 163 2.11 -23.33 -19.90
N LYS A 164 3.17 -22.87 -20.55
CA LYS A 164 4.33 -23.71 -20.83
C LYS A 164 5.10 -24.08 -19.57
N ALA A 165 5.31 -23.11 -18.66
CA ALA A 165 5.96 -23.37 -17.36
C ALA A 165 5.21 -24.42 -16.54
N ILE A 166 3.88 -24.29 -16.44
CA ILE A 166 3.01 -25.22 -15.70
C ILE A 166 2.98 -26.59 -16.37
N LYS A 167 2.96 -26.64 -17.71
CA LYS A 167 3.03 -27.91 -18.44
C LYS A 167 4.33 -28.67 -18.20
N LEU A 168 5.46 -27.94 -18.09
CA LEU A 168 6.77 -28.50 -17.80
C LEU A 168 6.89 -28.92 -16.34
N LYS A 169 6.32 -28.14 -15.42
CA LYS A 169 6.38 -28.36 -13.96
C LYS A 169 5.00 -28.10 -13.35
N PRO A 170 4.09 -29.11 -13.28
CA PRO A 170 2.73 -28.94 -12.77
C PRO A 170 2.62 -28.54 -11.30
N ASP A 171 3.65 -28.83 -10.50
CA ASP A 171 3.76 -28.48 -9.07
C ASP A 171 4.42 -27.10 -8.84
N TYR A 172 4.60 -26.30 -9.89
CA TYR A 172 5.24 -24.99 -9.79
C TYR A 172 4.26 -23.93 -9.28
N ALA A 173 4.07 -23.87 -7.97
CA ALA A 173 3.14 -22.95 -7.31
C ALA A 173 3.31 -21.48 -7.73
N GLN A 174 4.57 -21.04 -8.01
CA GLN A 174 4.85 -19.67 -8.47
C GLN A 174 4.19 -19.39 -9.84
N ALA A 175 4.35 -20.30 -10.80
CA ALA A 175 3.79 -20.11 -12.14
C ALA A 175 2.24 -20.09 -12.13
N TRP A 176 1.61 -20.93 -11.29
CA TRP A 176 0.17 -20.86 -11.05
C TRP A 176 -0.25 -19.51 -10.46
N SER A 177 0.50 -19.03 -9.45
CA SER A 177 0.22 -17.75 -8.81
C SER A 177 0.34 -16.56 -9.77
N ASP A 178 1.38 -16.54 -10.63
CA ASP A 178 1.62 -15.42 -11.55
C ASP A 178 0.65 -15.47 -12.72
N ARG A 179 0.27 -16.67 -13.21
CA ARG A 179 -0.80 -16.80 -14.21
C ARG A 179 -2.13 -16.32 -13.66
N GLY A 180 -2.48 -16.72 -12.43
CA GLY A 180 -3.69 -16.26 -11.75
C GLY A 180 -3.72 -14.76 -11.55
N ALA A 181 -2.61 -14.15 -11.12
CA ALA A 181 -2.49 -12.70 -11.02
C ALA A 181 -2.63 -12.01 -12.39
N THR A 182 -2.10 -12.64 -13.45
CA THR A 182 -2.22 -12.13 -14.83
C THR A 182 -3.64 -12.23 -15.34
N TYR A 183 -4.37 -13.32 -15.04
CA TYR A 183 -5.80 -13.42 -15.33
C TYR A 183 -6.60 -12.33 -14.63
N TYR A 184 -6.30 -12.03 -13.36
CA TYR A 184 -6.94 -10.92 -12.67
C TYR A 184 -6.70 -9.58 -13.38
N LEU A 185 -5.46 -9.32 -13.82
CA LEU A 185 -5.13 -8.11 -14.59
C LEU A 185 -5.83 -8.04 -15.95
N ASN A 186 -6.11 -9.20 -16.54
CA ASN A 186 -6.88 -9.33 -17.81
C ASN A 186 -8.38 -9.19 -17.60
N GLY A 187 -8.86 -9.25 -16.34
CA GLY A 187 -10.29 -9.22 -16.01
C GLY A 187 -10.95 -10.61 -15.90
N ASP A 188 -10.22 -11.69 -16.15
CA ASP A 188 -10.69 -13.09 -16.10
C ASP A 188 -10.70 -13.59 -14.65
N ASN A 189 -11.56 -13.02 -13.81
CA ASN A 189 -11.52 -13.23 -12.35
C ASN A 189 -11.79 -14.69 -11.95
N ASP A 190 -12.63 -15.43 -12.67
CA ASP A 190 -12.89 -16.85 -12.38
C ASP A 190 -11.65 -17.71 -12.62
N LYS A 191 -10.90 -17.48 -13.71
CA LYS A 191 -9.64 -18.16 -13.98
C LYS A 191 -8.57 -17.77 -12.96
N ALA A 192 -8.56 -16.48 -12.55
CA ALA A 192 -7.67 -16.01 -11.49
C ALA A 192 -7.89 -16.78 -10.18
N VAL A 193 -9.16 -16.95 -9.76
CA VAL A 193 -9.50 -17.72 -8.55
C VAL A 193 -9.07 -19.19 -8.69
N ALA A 194 -9.30 -19.81 -9.85
CA ALA A 194 -8.92 -21.20 -10.06
C ALA A 194 -7.40 -21.41 -9.93
N ASP A 195 -6.60 -20.62 -10.64
CA ASP A 195 -5.15 -20.72 -10.63
C ASP A 195 -4.54 -20.39 -9.27
N LEU A 196 -5.01 -19.32 -8.61
CA LEU A 196 -4.55 -18.93 -7.28
C LEU A 196 -4.93 -19.98 -6.22
N SER A 197 -6.06 -20.68 -6.41
CA SER A 197 -6.44 -21.78 -5.53
C SER A 197 -5.50 -22.98 -5.71
N GLU A 198 -5.10 -23.28 -6.93
CA GLU A 198 -4.10 -24.32 -7.19
C GLU A 198 -2.71 -23.94 -6.64
N ALA A 199 -2.28 -22.69 -6.83
CA ALA A 199 -1.06 -22.17 -6.23
C ALA A 199 -1.04 -22.34 -4.71
N LEU A 200 -2.17 -22.04 -4.03
CA LEU A 200 -2.31 -22.17 -2.58
C LEU A 200 -2.48 -23.63 -2.12
N ARG A 201 -3.00 -24.53 -2.96
CA ARG A 201 -2.99 -25.96 -2.68
C ARG A 201 -1.57 -26.53 -2.69
N LEU A 202 -0.74 -26.05 -3.62
CA LEU A 202 0.67 -26.47 -3.75
C LEU A 202 1.55 -25.83 -2.66
N ASP A 203 1.32 -24.58 -2.32
CA ASP A 203 2.05 -23.85 -1.28
C ASP A 203 1.11 -22.95 -0.48
N PRO A 204 0.62 -23.38 0.69
CA PRO A 204 -0.32 -22.65 1.53
C PRO A 204 0.29 -21.40 2.22
N ASN A 205 1.61 -21.21 2.16
CA ASN A 205 2.26 -20.09 2.86
C ASN A 205 2.48 -18.87 1.96
N ARG A 206 1.80 -18.78 0.84
CA ARG A 206 1.94 -17.70 -0.14
C ARG A 206 0.96 -16.54 0.15
N ALA A 207 1.31 -15.65 1.10
CA ALA A 207 0.47 -14.52 1.47
C ALA A 207 -0.01 -13.70 0.26
N ARG A 208 0.86 -13.47 -0.73
CA ARG A 208 0.53 -12.73 -1.96
C ARG A 208 -0.54 -13.44 -2.80
N SER A 209 -0.54 -14.76 -2.84
CA SER A 209 -1.56 -15.52 -3.59
C SER A 209 -2.93 -15.40 -2.94
N TYR A 210 -3.01 -15.39 -1.61
CA TYR A 210 -4.26 -15.09 -0.90
C TYR A 210 -4.78 -13.70 -1.24
N THR A 211 -3.95 -12.66 -1.13
CA THR A 211 -4.37 -11.29 -1.46
C THR A 211 -4.82 -11.13 -2.92
N ASN A 212 -4.12 -11.76 -3.86
CA ASN A 212 -4.52 -11.74 -5.27
C ASN A 212 -5.86 -12.47 -5.48
N ARG A 213 -6.09 -13.61 -4.81
CA ARG A 213 -7.37 -14.34 -4.88
C ARG A 213 -8.49 -13.54 -4.19
N GLY A 214 -8.20 -12.91 -3.06
CA GLY A 214 -9.12 -11.99 -2.39
C GLY A 214 -9.54 -10.84 -3.29
N ALA A 215 -8.61 -10.23 -4.02
CA ALA A 215 -8.91 -9.20 -5.01
C ALA A 215 -9.82 -9.72 -6.14
N ALA A 216 -9.58 -10.94 -6.64
CA ALA A 216 -10.44 -11.56 -7.64
C ALA A 216 -11.85 -11.87 -7.07
N TYR A 217 -11.94 -12.43 -5.85
CA TYR A 217 -13.22 -12.63 -5.16
C TYR A 217 -14.00 -11.32 -4.96
N LYS A 218 -13.31 -10.24 -4.60
CA LYS A 218 -13.94 -8.91 -4.49
C LYS A 218 -14.54 -8.45 -5.82
N LYS A 219 -13.84 -8.65 -6.94
CA LYS A 219 -14.35 -8.35 -8.28
C LYS A 219 -15.57 -9.18 -8.67
N LEU A 220 -15.65 -10.42 -8.17
CA LEU A 220 -16.81 -11.31 -8.34
C LEU A 220 -17.95 -11.04 -7.34
N GLY A 221 -17.80 -10.04 -6.45
CA GLY A 221 -18.79 -9.74 -5.41
C GLY A 221 -18.79 -10.73 -4.23
N GLN A 222 -17.84 -11.66 -4.17
CA GLN A 222 -17.72 -12.68 -3.11
C GLN A 222 -16.92 -12.11 -1.93
N LEU A 223 -17.47 -11.09 -1.26
CA LEU A 223 -16.76 -10.26 -0.28
C LEU A 223 -16.30 -11.05 0.95
N ASP A 224 -17.10 -12.00 1.43
CA ASP A 224 -16.72 -12.84 2.59
C ASP A 224 -15.45 -13.66 2.30
N LYS A 225 -15.34 -14.21 1.08
CA LYS A 225 -14.14 -14.95 0.67
C LYS A 225 -12.93 -14.04 0.51
N SER A 226 -13.14 -12.81 0.01
CA SER A 226 -12.09 -11.81 -0.06
C SER A 226 -11.54 -11.48 1.33
N ILE A 227 -12.43 -11.26 2.31
CA ILE A 227 -12.05 -10.97 3.71
C ILE A 227 -11.30 -12.15 4.34
N ALA A 228 -11.75 -13.38 4.07
CA ALA A 228 -11.08 -14.58 4.58
C ALA A 228 -9.66 -14.70 4.03
N ASP A 229 -9.48 -14.51 2.72
CA ASP A 229 -8.17 -14.56 2.07
C ASP A 229 -7.23 -13.44 2.55
N ASP A 230 -7.70 -12.20 2.63
CA ASP A 230 -6.88 -11.09 3.15
C ASP A 230 -6.53 -11.30 4.64
N SER A 231 -7.41 -11.95 5.42
CA SER A 231 -7.13 -12.30 6.82
C SER A 231 -6.05 -13.36 6.93
N GLU A 232 -6.02 -14.32 6.02
CA GLU A 232 -4.95 -15.33 5.96
C GLU A 232 -3.62 -14.71 5.51
N ALA A 233 -3.65 -13.77 4.55
CA ALA A 233 -2.46 -13.01 4.17
C ALA A 233 -1.88 -12.21 5.35
N ILE A 234 -2.74 -11.57 6.15
CA ILE A 234 -2.35 -10.85 7.38
C ILE A 234 -1.76 -11.82 8.41
N ARG A 235 -2.35 -13.01 8.59
CA ARG A 235 -1.82 -14.02 9.51
C ARG A 235 -0.41 -14.46 9.12
N LEU A 236 -0.14 -14.60 7.82
CA LEU A 236 1.16 -15.04 7.31
C LEU A 236 2.21 -13.92 7.39
N ASP A 237 1.84 -12.69 7.07
CA ASP A 237 2.74 -11.53 7.19
C ASP A 237 1.97 -10.29 7.66
N PRO A 238 1.91 -10.03 8.96
CA PRO A 238 1.16 -8.91 9.54
C PRO A 238 1.83 -7.54 9.35
N LYS A 239 2.98 -7.47 8.69
CA LYS A 239 3.72 -6.20 8.48
C LYS A 239 3.46 -5.55 7.13
N VAL A 240 2.65 -6.15 6.29
CA VAL A 240 2.33 -5.65 4.94
C VAL A 240 1.05 -4.81 5.00
N PRO A 241 1.13 -3.48 4.84
CA PRO A 241 -0.02 -2.58 5.00
C PRO A 241 -1.09 -2.80 3.93
N GLU A 242 -0.71 -3.28 2.74
CA GLU A 242 -1.63 -3.54 1.63
C GLU A 242 -2.68 -4.62 1.97
N TYR A 243 -2.36 -5.57 2.83
CA TYR A 243 -3.30 -6.64 3.20
C TYR A 243 -4.45 -6.07 4.04
N TYR A 244 -4.16 -5.15 4.95
CA TYR A 244 -5.18 -4.43 5.73
C TYR A 244 -5.99 -3.50 4.83
N ASP A 245 -5.36 -2.75 3.90
CA ASP A 245 -6.09 -1.90 2.94
C ASP A 245 -7.06 -2.72 2.09
N ASN A 246 -6.64 -3.89 1.58
CA ASN A 246 -7.48 -4.76 0.78
C ASN A 246 -8.67 -5.32 1.56
N ARG A 247 -8.45 -5.76 2.81
CA ARG A 247 -9.53 -6.23 3.69
C ARG A 247 -10.47 -5.10 4.06
N GLY A 248 -9.93 -3.92 4.37
CA GLY A 248 -10.70 -2.70 4.62
C GLY A 248 -11.58 -2.31 3.43
N LEU A 249 -11.06 -2.41 2.19
CA LEU A 249 -11.86 -2.19 0.98
C LEU A 249 -13.01 -3.20 0.85
N SER A 250 -12.80 -4.45 1.26
CA SER A 250 -13.84 -5.49 1.23
C SER A 250 -14.90 -5.24 2.31
N TYR A 251 -14.51 -4.84 3.53
CA TYR A 251 -15.44 -4.39 4.55
C TYR A 251 -16.23 -3.15 4.13
N ALA A 252 -15.56 -2.16 3.53
CA ALA A 252 -16.24 -0.96 3.02
C ALA A 252 -17.27 -1.29 1.93
N ALA A 253 -16.96 -2.26 1.04
CA ALA A 253 -17.90 -2.76 0.05
C ALA A 253 -19.13 -3.45 0.68
N MET A 254 -18.96 -4.10 1.81
CA MET A 254 -20.06 -4.64 2.64
C MET A 254 -20.79 -3.56 3.48
N LYS A 255 -20.34 -2.30 3.40
CA LYS A 255 -20.80 -1.18 4.22
C LYS A 255 -20.49 -1.32 5.71
N ASP A 256 -19.59 -2.23 6.09
CA ASP A 256 -19.05 -2.35 7.45
C ASP A 256 -17.88 -1.34 7.59
N TYR A 257 -18.25 -0.06 7.65
CA TYR A 257 -17.27 1.02 7.68
C TYR A 257 -16.43 1.03 8.97
N ASP A 258 -16.97 0.48 10.06
CA ASP A 258 -16.25 0.37 11.34
C ASP A 258 -15.03 -0.54 11.21
N LYS A 259 -15.23 -1.75 10.68
CA LYS A 259 -14.12 -2.68 10.45
C LYS A 259 -13.16 -2.16 9.36
N ALA A 260 -13.69 -1.52 8.31
CA ALA A 260 -12.87 -0.89 7.29
C ALA A 260 -11.92 0.16 7.90
N ILE A 261 -12.42 1.04 8.77
CA ILE A 261 -11.64 2.08 9.44
C ILE A 261 -10.57 1.46 10.36
N ILE A 262 -10.89 0.38 11.08
CA ILE A 262 -9.90 -0.34 11.91
C ILE A 262 -8.74 -0.85 11.04
N ASP A 263 -9.04 -1.47 9.90
CA ASP A 263 -8.03 -1.98 8.99
C ASP A 263 -7.20 -0.86 8.36
N TYR A 264 -7.83 0.24 7.91
CA TYR A 264 -7.08 1.39 7.38
C TYR A 264 -6.21 2.06 8.44
N ASN A 265 -6.64 2.10 9.71
CA ASN A 265 -5.79 2.57 10.81
C ASN A 265 -4.53 1.73 10.92
N GLN A 266 -4.66 0.40 10.85
CA GLN A 266 -3.51 -0.49 10.90
C GLN A 266 -2.60 -0.32 9.67
N ALA A 267 -3.16 -0.19 8.47
CA ALA A 267 -2.40 0.09 7.25
C ALA A 267 -1.60 1.40 7.37
N LEU A 268 -2.23 2.47 7.87
CA LEU A 268 -1.60 3.78 8.09
C LEU A 268 -0.54 3.78 9.18
N GLN A 269 -0.71 2.97 10.23
CA GLN A 269 0.29 2.79 11.28
C GLN A 269 1.55 2.11 10.73
N LEU A 270 1.39 1.15 9.82
CA LEU A 270 2.51 0.44 9.18
C LEU A 270 3.21 1.32 8.15
N ALA A 271 2.45 2.03 7.31
CA ALA A 271 2.99 2.96 6.31
C ALA A 271 1.95 4.01 5.94
N PRO A 272 2.18 5.30 6.20
CA PRO A 272 1.30 6.36 5.76
C PRO A 272 1.37 6.52 4.23
N ARG A 273 0.24 6.28 3.54
CA ARG A 273 0.12 6.42 2.08
C ARG A 273 -1.16 7.16 1.69
N PRO A 274 -1.16 7.93 0.58
CA PRO A 274 -2.31 8.73 0.15
C PRO A 274 -3.58 7.91 -0.06
N ASN A 275 -3.46 6.70 -0.64
CA ASN A 275 -4.61 5.82 -0.88
C ASN A 275 -5.26 5.32 0.41
N PHE A 276 -4.50 5.02 1.46
CA PHE A 276 -5.03 4.54 2.74
C PHE A 276 -5.81 5.64 3.46
N PHE A 277 -5.27 6.87 3.48
CA PHE A 277 -6.01 8.03 3.97
C PHE A 277 -7.29 8.26 3.15
N THR A 278 -7.21 8.20 1.81
CA THR A 278 -8.38 8.39 0.95
C THR A 278 -9.46 7.35 1.23
N ASN A 279 -9.10 6.07 1.33
CA ASN A 279 -10.04 4.97 1.58
C ASN A 279 -10.67 5.07 2.98
N ARG A 280 -9.90 5.48 4.00
CA ARG A 280 -10.44 5.74 5.34
C ARG A 280 -11.36 6.96 5.34
N GLY A 281 -10.97 8.02 4.66
CA GLY A 281 -11.79 9.22 4.44
C GLY A 281 -13.11 8.90 3.75
N ASP A 282 -13.10 8.04 2.74
CA ASP A 282 -14.33 7.55 2.09
C ASP A 282 -15.24 6.84 3.12
N SER A 283 -14.67 5.99 3.97
CA SER A 283 -15.44 5.28 5.01
C SER A 283 -16.02 6.24 6.05
N TYR A 284 -15.26 7.23 6.52
CA TYR A 284 -15.77 8.28 7.39
C TYR A 284 -16.88 9.09 6.72
N GLN A 285 -16.73 9.43 5.43
CA GLN A 285 -17.76 10.13 4.67
C GLN A 285 -19.07 9.34 4.59
N PHE A 286 -18.99 8.02 4.39
CA PHE A 286 -20.19 7.17 4.36
C PHE A 286 -20.84 7.01 5.74
N ARG A 287 -20.08 7.10 6.82
CA ARG A 287 -20.61 7.18 8.20
C ARG A 287 -21.20 8.55 8.56
N GLY A 288 -21.01 9.56 7.71
CA GLY A 288 -21.42 10.94 7.98
C GLY A 288 -20.42 11.74 8.82
N GLU A 289 -19.24 11.21 9.08
CA GLU A 289 -18.16 11.85 9.84
C GLU A 289 -17.31 12.75 8.92
N PHE A 290 -17.94 13.81 8.40
CA PHE A 290 -17.39 14.66 7.35
C PHE A 290 -16.09 15.37 7.75
N GLY A 291 -15.89 15.67 9.04
CA GLY A 291 -14.65 16.26 9.54
C GLY A 291 -13.47 15.31 9.51
N ALA A 292 -13.66 14.08 9.95
CA ALA A 292 -12.65 13.06 9.87
C ALA A 292 -12.30 12.75 8.41
N ALA A 293 -13.33 12.65 7.55
CA ALA A 293 -13.13 12.47 6.11
C ALA A 293 -12.31 13.60 5.49
N LEU A 294 -12.64 14.85 5.82
CA LEU A 294 -11.91 16.02 5.29
C LEU A 294 -10.46 16.06 5.77
N SER A 295 -10.21 15.71 7.04
CA SER A 295 -8.85 15.59 7.59
C SER A 295 -8.05 14.57 6.80
N ASP A 296 -8.61 13.37 6.58
CA ASP A 296 -7.94 12.29 5.85
C ASP A 296 -7.63 12.66 4.40
N TYR A 297 -8.58 13.27 3.69
CA TYR A 297 -8.32 13.75 2.33
C TYR A 297 -7.23 14.82 2.29
N ASN A 298 -7.20 15.72 3.28
CA ASN A 298 -6.13 16.71 3.37
C ASN A 298 -4.78 16.07 3.65
N ASP A 299 -4.71 15.05 4.51
CA ASP A 299 -3.47 14.34 4.81
C ASP A 299 -3.00 13.51 3.61
N ALA A 300 -3.92 12.89 2.86
CA ALA A 300 -3.60 12.24 1.59
C ALA A 300 -2.97 13.22 0.59
N LEU A 301 -3.53 14.43 0.45
CA LEU A 301 -3.05 15.46 -0.48
C LEU A 301 -1.77 16.17 -0.01
N LYS A 302 -1.46 16.17 1.28
CA LYS A 302 -0.14 16.59 1.78
C LYS A 302 0.95 15.60 1.37
N LEU A 303 0.65 14.29 1.37
CA LEU A 303 1.60 13.25 0.96
C LEU A 303 1.77 13.20 -0.56
N ASP A 304 0.69 13.32 -1.30
CA ASP A 304 0.72 13.39 -2.77
C ASP A 304 -0.24 14.46 -3.30
N PRO A 305 0.27 15.67 -3.59
CA PRO A 305 -0.53 16.76 -4.17
C PRO A 305 -1.08 16.46 -5.57
N ASN A 306 -0.65 15.38 -6.22
CA ASN A 306 -1.12 14.99 -7.55
C ASN A 306 -2.09 13.80 -7.54
N PHE A 307 -2.57 13.38 -6.36
CA PHE A 307 -3.47 12.23 -6.24
C PHE A 307 -4.91 12.61 -6.62
N ALA A 308 -5.21 12.57 -7.92
CA ALA A 308 -6.47 13.02 -8.53
C ALA A 308 -7.73 12.43 -7.86
N LYS A 309 -7.69 11.13 -7.47
CA LYS A 309 -8.80 10.44 -6.79
C LYS A 309 -9.25 11.19 -5.54
N THR A 310 -8.30 11.65 -4.72
CA THR A 310 -8.61 12.34 -3.46
C THR A 310 -9.29 13.68 -3.69
N TYR A 311 -8.85 14.45 -4.70
CA TYR A 311 -9.56 15.70 -5.07
C TYR A 311 -11.01 15.42 -5.47
N ASN A 312 -11.24 14.40 -6.33
CA ASN A 312 -12.61 14.03 -6.69
C ASN A 312 -13.45 13.66 -5.45
N ASN A 313 -12.93 12.84 -4.55
CA ASN A 313 -13.66 12.39 -3.36
C ASN A 313 -13.90 13.54 -2.36
N ARG A 314 -12.92 14.44 -2.20
CA ARG A 314 -13.07 15.64 -1.37
C ARG A 314 -14.06 16.62 -1.99
N ALA A 315 -14.11 16.74 -3.31
CA ALA A 315 -15.14 17.52 -4.00
C ALA A 315 -16.54 16.98 -3.74
N VAL A 316 -16.72 15.66 -3.79
CA VAL A 316 -18.00 15.01 -3.41
C VAL A 316 -18.35 15.32 -1.95
N LEU A 317 -17.38 15.31 -1.04
CA LEU A 317 -17.60 15.68 0.36
C LEU A 317 -18.01 17.15 0.48
N TYR A 318 -17.30 18.10 -0.18
CA TYR A 318 -17.67 19.52 -0.18
C TYR A 318 -19.06 19.75 -0.79
N THR A 319 -19.45 18.98 -1.82
CA THR A 319 -20.81 19.02 -2.37
C THR A 319 -21.85 18.67 -1.30
N LYS A 320 -21.62 17.56 -0.55
CA LYS A 320 -22.50 17.17 0.56
C LYS A 320 -22.54 18.18 1.70
N MET A 321 -21.45 18.90 1.92
CA MET A 321 -21.35 19.98 2.91
C MET A 321 -21.93 21.32 2.41
N GLY A 322 -22.35 21.44 1.14
CA GLY A 322 -22.88 22.66 0.54
C GLY A 322 -21.82 23.69 0.14
N ASP A 323 -20.52 23.37 0.28
CA ASP A 323 -19.42 24.26 -0.12
C ASP A 323 -19.15 24.13 -1.63
N ARG A 324 -20.03 24.74 -2.44
CA ARG A 324 -20.01 24.64 -3.90
C ARG A 324 -18.70 25.16 -4.51
N LYS A 325 -18.11 26.22 -3.91
CA LYS A 325 -16.85 26.80 -4.41
C LYS A 325 -15.68 25.83 -4.26
N LYS A 326 -15.53 25.23 -3.07
CA LYS A 326 -14.46 24.26 -2.85
C LYS A 326 -14.68 22.99 -3.63
N ALA A 327 -15.95 22.53 -3.75
CA ALA A 327 -16.28 21.38 -4.58
C ALA A 327 -15.87 21.61 -6.04
N LEU A 328 -16.23 22.79 -6.63
CA LEU A 328 -15.85 23.13 -8.00
C LEU A 328 -14.32 23.15 -8.18
N ALA A 329 -13.58 23.80 -7.30
CA ALA A 329 -12.12 23.91 -7.37
C ALA A 329 -11.44 22.54 -7.30
N ASP A 330 -11.94 21.63 -6.45
CA ASP A 330 -11.41 20.28 -6.34
C ASP A 330 -11.75 19.42 -7.57
N TYR A 331 -12.97 19.51 -8.13
CA TYR A 331 -13.30 18.83 -9.38
C TYR A 331 -12.44 19.31 -10.56
N GLU A 332 -12.19 20.62 -10.67
CA GLU A 332 -11.30 21.18 -11.70
C GLU A 332 -9.85 20.67 -11.53
N THR A 333 -9.38 20.59 -10.29
CA THR A 333 -8.06 20.01 -10.01
C THR A 333 -7.99 18.53 -10.34
N ALA A 334 -9.02 17.75 -9.98
CA ALA A 334 -9.11 16.33 -10.34
C ALA A 334 -9.05 16.14 -11.86
N LEU A 335 -9.78 16.97 -12.63
CA LEU A 335 -9.79 16.91 -14.11
C LEU A 335 -8.46 17.35 -14.74
N ARG A 336 -7.78 18.33 -14.14
CA ARG A 336 -6.45 18.75 -14.62
C ARG A 336 -5.43 17.62 -14.44
N LEU A 337 -5.53 16.85 -13.34
CA LEU A 337 -4.64 15.74 -13.03
C LEU A 337 -5.03 14.45 -13.79
N ASP A 338 -6.32 14.22 -13.98
CA ASP A 338 -6.89 13.08 -14.72
C ASP A 338 -8.04 13.55 -15.61
N PRO A 339 -7.74 13.97 -16.87
CA PRO A 339 -8.76 14.44 -17.81
C PRO A 339 -9.81 13.41 -18.18
N GLY A 340 -9.55 12.12 -17.93
CA GLY A 340 -10.48 11.01 -18.18
C GLY A 340 -11.48 10.75 -17.04
N ASN A 341 -11.44 11.50 -15.96
CA ASN A 341 -12.31 11.30 -14.80
C ASN A 341 -13.74 11.81 -15.07
N THR A 342 -14.61 10.92 -15.53
CA THR A 342 -16.00 11.24 -15.85
C THR A 342 -16.79 11.72 -14.62
N ASN A 343 -16.56 11.15 -13.44
CA ASN A 343 -17.22 11.56 -12.20
C ASN A 343 -16.88 13.00 -11.84
N ALA A 344 -15.61 13.40 -11.97
CA ALA A 344 -15.19 14.78 -11.73
C ALA A 344 -15.76 15.73 -12.79
N ALA A 345 -15.88 15.29 -14.06
CA ALA A 345 -16.48 16.08 -15.13
C ALA A 345 -17.97 16.38 -14.87
N ASP A 346 -18.72 15.36 -14.45
CA ASP A 346 -20.12 15.47 -14.10
C ASP A 346 -20.33 16.32 -12.85
N GLY A 347 -19.52 16.08 -11.81
CA GLY A 347 -19.53 16.87 -10.60
C GLY A 347 -19.27 18.37 -10.86
N ARG A 348 -18.23 18.68 -11.67
CA ARG A 348 -17.93 20.06 -12.07
C ARG A 348 -19.13 20.69 -12.79
N ARG A 349 -19.73 20.02 -13.75
CA ARG A 349 -20.89 20.51 -14.51
C ARG A 349 -22.06 20.84 -13.57
N THR A 350 -22.35 19.95 -12.64
CA THR A 350 -23.39 20.13 -11.63
C THR A 350 -23.10 21.33 -10.74
N MET A 351 -21.88 21.47 -10.24
CA MET A 351 -21.50 22.61 -9.40
C MET A 351 -21.55 23.93 -10.14
N MET A 352 -21.13 23.98 -11.39
CA MET A 352 -21.26 25.19 -12.24
C MET A 352 -22.72 25.59 -12.42
N ALA A 353 -23.61 24.63 -12.69
CA ALA A 353 -25.04 24.88 -12.84
C ALA A 353 -25.69 25.39 -11.54
N GLU A 354 -25.33 24.79 -10.41
CA GLU A 354 -25.83 25.22 -9.10
C GLU A 354 -25.30 26.61 -8.71
N ILE A 355 -24.05 26.92 -8.98
CA ILE A 355 -23.47 28.25 -8.74
C ILE A 355 -24.16 29.29 -9.63
N ALA A 356 -24.44 28.96 -10.89
CA ALA A 356 -25.16 29.86 -11.80
C ALA A 356 -26.61 30.14 -11.33
N LYS A 357 -27.27 29.12 -10.77
CA LYS A 357 -28.66 29.17 -10.33
C LYS A 357 -28.83 29.85 -8.97
N PHE A 358 -27.94 29.59 -8.01
CA PHE A 358 -28.09 29.98 -6.62
C PHE A 358 -27.02 30.99 -6.15
N GLY A 359 -26.11 31.39 -7.02
CA GLY A 359 -24.91 32.15 -6.67
C GLY A 359 -23.87 31.22 -6.01
N ALA A 360 -22.67 31.79 -5.85
CA ALA A 360 -21.63 31.12 -5.09
C ALA A 360 -21.88 31.38 -3.60
N GLU A 361 -22.95 30.85 -3.05
CA GLU A 361 -23.27 31.03 -1.64
C GLU A 361 -22.14 30.58 -0.74
N GLN A 362 -21.95 31.34 0.33
CA GLN A 362 -21.14 30.88 1.47
C GLN A 362 -21.79 29.59 2.05
N PRO A 363 -21.02 28.69 2.60
CA PRO A 363 -21.58 27.52 3.28
C PRO A 363 -22.64 28.02 4.27
N GLN A 364 -23.89 27.60 4.07
CA GLN A 364 -24.88 27.83 5.12
C GLN A 364 -24.30 27.18 6.38
N PRO A 365 -24.36 27.85 7.54
CA PRO A 365 -24.08 27.16 8.79
C PRO A 365 -24.96 25.91 8.78
N LEU A 366 -24.34 24.73 8.84
CA LEU A 366 -25.05 23.45 8.86
C LEU A 366 -26.18 23.59 9.86
N ALA A 367 -27.43 23.47 9.36
CA ALA A 367 -28.60 23.60 10.20
C ALA A 367 -28.46 22.72 11.44
N ALA A 368 -28.80 23.21 12.60
CA ALA A 368 -28.61 22.58 13.91
C ALA A 368 -29.15 21.13 14.02
N ASN A 369 -29.80 20.62 12.98
CA ASN A 369 -30.42 19.29 12.93
C ASN A 369 -29.69 18.28 12.04
N SER A 370 -28.54 18.59 11.40
CA SER A 370 -27.86 17.69 10.46
C SER A 370 -26.77 16.79 11.09
N GLY A 371 -26.63 16.75 12.41
CA GLY A 371 -25.63 15.90 13.08
C GLY A 371 -24.16 16.37 12.95
N ASN A 372 -23.86 17.42 12.17
CA ASN A 372 -22.48 17.81 11.82
C ASN A 372 -22.04 19.17 12.40
N GLY A 373 -22.87 19.88 13.14
CA GLY A 373 -22.52 21.11 13.83
C GLY A 373 -21.92 20.88 15.22
N PRO A 374 -21.59 21.93 15.99
CA PRO A 374 -21.16 21.80 17.39
C PRO A 374 -22.24 21.16 18.27
N SER A 375 -21.85 20.75 19.47
CA SER A 375 -22.73 20.10 20.45
C SER A 375 -23.80 21.04 21.05
N PHE A 376 -23.74 22.33 20.71
CA PHE A 376 -24.62 23.38 21.19
C PHE A 376 -25.18 24.21 20.03
N ASP A 377 -26.25 24.99 20.31
CA ASP A 377 -26.87 25.89 19.33
C ASP A 377 -26.00 27.13 19.10
N CYS A 378 -25.56 27.33 17.87
CA CYS A 378 -24.73 28.47 17.47
C CYS A 378 -25.46 29.81 17.59
N ALA A 379 -26.79 29.86 17.52
CA ALA A 379 -27.55 31.10 17.72
C ALA A 379 -27.48 31.55 19.17
N SER A 380 -27.18 30.65 20.10
CA SER A 380 -27.05 30.96 21.53
C SER A 380 -25.60 31.17 21.98
N ALA A 381 -24.61 31.11 21.07
CA ALA A 381 -23.18 31.22 21.37
C ALA A 381 -22.82 32.60 21.94
N LYS A 382 -22.46 32.63 23.21
CA LYS A 382 -22.11 33.87 23.94
C LYS A 382 -20.59 34.05 24.07
N ARG A 383 -19.86 32.95 24.24
CA ARG A 383 -18.40 32.98 24.44
C ARG A 383 -17.69 33.07 23.09
N GLU A 384 -16.57 33.75 23.06
CA GLU A 384 -15.79 33.93 21.83
C GLU A 384 -15.31 32.63 21.24
N VAL A 385 -14.89 31.64 22.11
CA VAL A 385 -14.50 30.35 21.67
C VAL A 385 -15.66 29.57 20.99
N GLU A 386 -16.89 29.75 21.50
CA GLU A 386 -18.08 29.17 20.88
C GLU A 386 -18.37 29.75 19.50
N LYS A 387 -18.22 31.07 19.35
CA LYS A 387 -18.39 31.73 18.05
C LYS A 387 -17.37 31.22 17.02
N VAL A 388 -16.11 31.01 17.44
CA VAL A 388 -15.08 30.43 16.57
C VAL A 388 -15.38 28.98 16.23
N ILE A 389 -15.85 28.17 17.19
CA ILE A 389 -16.28 26.78 16.94
C ILE A 389 -17.47 26.77 15.95
N CYS A 390 -18.40 27.69 16.07
CA CYS A 390 -19.54 27.83 15.14
C CYS A 390 -19.12 28.29 13.74
N ALA A 391 -18.11 29.14 13.65
CA ALA A 391 -17.61 29.69 12.37
C ALA A 391 -16.72 28.67 11.61
N ASP A 392 -16.15 27.70 12.31
CA ASP A 392 -15.31 26.67 11.72
C ASP A 392 -15.99 25.31 11.75
N PRO A 393 -16.43 24.75 10.61
CA PRO A 393 -17.11 23.47 10.55
C PRO A 393 -16.28 22.30 11.14
N GLN A 394 -14.95 22.37 11.06
CA GLN A 394 -14.06 21.31 11.62
C GLN A 394 -14.07 21.39 13.16
N LEU A 395 -14.00 22.58 13.72
CA LEU A 395 -14.10 22.76 15.17
C LEU A 395 -15.49 22.40 15.68
N GLY A 396 -16.56 22.74 14.93
CA GLY A 396 -17.93 22.36 15.27
C GLY A 396 -18.15 20.87 15.33
N MET A 397 -17.60 20.12 14.36
CA MET A 397 -17.67 18.65 14.37
C MET A 397 -16.83 18.05 15.47
N LEU A 398 -15.64 18.58 15.72
CA LEU A 398 -14.77 18.10 16.80
C LEU A 398 -15.42 18.35 18.18
N ASP A 399 -16.12 19.46 18.36
CA ASP A 399 -16.90 19.74 19.58
C ASP A 399 -18.01 18.72 19.78
N ARG A 400 -18.74 18.37 18.72
CA ARG A 400 -19.76 17.32 18.77
C ARG A 400 -19.15 15.95 19.10
N GLN A 401 -18.08 15.55 18.44
CA GLN A 401 -17.38 14.29 18.71
C GLN A 401 -16.92 14.21 20.17
N LEU A 402 -16.45 15.34 20.73
CA LEU A 402 -16.09 15.43 22.16
C LEU A 402 -17.28 15.19 23.08
N ALA A 403 -18.43 15.82 22.76
CA ALA A 403 -19.65 15.64 23.55
C ALA A 403 -20.17 14.21 23.49
N GLU A 404 -20.19 13.60 22.31
CA GLU A 404 -20.61 12.22 22.12
C GLU A 404 -19.67 11.23 22.82
N ALA A 405 -18.34 11.38 22.69
CA ALA A 405 -17.37 10.54 23.38
C ALA A 405 -17.51 10.69 24.91
N TYR A 406 -17.68 11.91 25.40
CA TYR A 406 -17.91 12.17 26.81
C TYR A 406 -19.18 11.45 27.32
N ASP A 407 -20.29 11.52 26.56
CA ASP A 407 -21.55 10.87 26.92
C ASP A 407 -21.44 9.34 26.90
N ARG A 408 -20.74 8.76 25.93
CA ARG A 408 -20.49 7.32 25.88
C ARG A 408 -19.70 6.84 27.10
N VAL A 409 -18.57 7.48 27.37
CA VAL A 409 -17.73 7.15 28.53
C VAL A 409 -18.52 7.33 29.83
N LEU A 410 -19.30 8.40 29.95
CA LEU A 410 -20.09 8.68 31.15
C LEU A 410 -21.14 7.58 31.43
N LYS A 411 -21.75 7.03 30.36
CA LYS A 411 -22.75 5.94 30.46
C LYS A 411 -22.11 4.60 30.85
N SER A 412 -20.86 4.37 30.52
CA SER A 412 -20.14 3.12 30.84
C SER A 412 -19.57 3.09 32.27
N MET A 413 -19.49 4.24 32.97
CA MET A 413 -18.80 4.36 34.25
C MET A 413 -19.68 4.17 35.49
N SER A 414 -19.05 3.77 36.60
CA SER A 414 -19.63 3.80 37.92
C SER A 414 -19.94 5.23 38.37
N ARG A 415 -20.87 5.41 39.33
CA ARG A 415 -21.24 6.74 39.86
C ARG A 415 -20.06 7.56 40.35
N ARG A 416 -19.06 6.92 40.99
CA ARG A 416 -17.87 7.61 41.53
C ARG A 416 -16.97 8.08 40.38
N SER A 417 -16.62 7.21 39.45
CA SER A 417 -15.80 7.55 38.30
C SER A 417 -16.48 8.58 37.38
N ALA A 418 -17.84 8.53 37.28
CA ALA A 418 -18.60 9.52 36.55
C ALA A 418 -18.51 10.94 37.16
N ALA A 419 -18.38 11.05 38.48
CA ALA A 419 -18.20 12.36 39.14
C ALA A 419 -16.83 12.95 38.81
N ASP A 420 -15.75 12.14 38.78
CA ASP A 420 -14.42 12.56 38.43
C ASP A 420 -14.34 12.96 36.94
N LEU A 421 -15.01 12.23 36.06
CA LEU A 421 -15.10 12.57 34.65
C LEU A 421 -15.83 13.90 34.41
N ARG A 422 -16.96 14.15 35.12
CA ARG A 422 -17.67 15.44 35.04
C ARG A 422 -16.80 16.61 35.48
N LYS A 423 -16.05 16.45 36.57
CA LYS A 423 -15.09 17.45 37.04
C LYS A 423 -14.01 17.70 35.98
N SER A 424 -13.38 16.63 35.48
CA SER A 424 -12.35 16.71 34.43
C SER A 424 -12.86 17.40 33.14
N GLN A 425 -14.14 17.15 32.75
CA GLN A 425 -14.73 17.83 31.59
C GLN A 425 -14.99 19.32 31.86
N HIS A 426 -15.48 19.65 33.04
CA HIS A 426 -15.66 21.05 33.44
C HIS A 426 -14.33 21.81 33.45
N ASP A 427 -13.27 21.24 34.01
CA ASP A 427 -11.94 21.84 34.09
C ASP A 427 -11.32 21.99 32.69
N PHE A 428 -11.55 21.01 31.80
CA PHE A 428 -11.13 21.12 30.40
C PHE A 428 -11.79 22.31 29.69
N LEU A 429 -13.13 22.44 29.79
CA LEU A 429 -13.86 23.55 29.16
C LEU A 429 -13.42 24.91 29.73
N ALA A 430 -13.25 25.02 31.03
CA ALA A 430 -12.78 26.26 31.67
C ALA A 430 -11.35 26.62 31.22
N THR A 431 -10.45 25.66 31.13
CA THR A 431 -9.07 25.86 30.67
C THR A 431 -9.01 26.24 29.20
N ARG A 432 -9.81 25.58 28.35
CA ARG A 432 -9.96 25.88 26.93
C ARG A 432 -10.37 27.34 26.75
N ASP A 433 -11.43 27.75 27.42
CA ASP A 433 -12.00 29.09 27.29
C ASP A 433 -11.06 30.18 27.81
N ALA A 434 -10.36 29.92 28.92
CA ALA A 434 -9.38 30.85 29.48
C ALA A 434 -8.10 30.98 28.66
N SER A 435 -7.75 29.96 27.91
CA SER A 435 -6.49 29.90 27.13
C SER A 435 -6.66 30.27 25.66
N PHE A 436 -7.86 30.30 25.15
CA PHE A 436 -8.20 30.43 23.73
C PHE A 436 -7.52 31.61 23.00
N ARG A 437 -7.31 32.75 23.67
CA ARG A 437 -6.67 33.94 23.06
C ARG A 437 -5.17 34.07 23.34
N ARG A 438 -4.54 33.12 24.03
CA ARG A 438 -3.12 33.19 24.33
C ARG A 438 -2.27 32.93 23.09
N PRO A 439 -1.16 33.66 22.89
CA PRO A 439 -0.25 33.37 21.77
C PRO A 439 0.19 31.91 21.74
N GLY A 440 0.12 31.26 20.58
CA GLY A 440 0.49 29.87 20.39
C GLY A 440 -0.55 28.83 20.84
N TYR A 441 -1.75 29.24 21.28
CA TYR A 441 -2.82 28.32 21.64
C TYR A 441 -3.50 27.75 20.39
N ASP A 442 -3.38 26.42 20.20
CA ASP A 442 -4.02 25.68 19.12
C ASP A 442 -5.29 25.00 19.64
N LEU A 443 -6.45 25.64 19.40
CA LEU A 443 -7.76 25.15 19.83
C LEU A 443 -8.06 23.77 19.26
N LYS A 444 -7.76 23.54 17.99
CA LYS A 444 -8.05 22.26 17.31
C LYS A 444 -7.25 21.13 17.95
N LYS A 445 -5.95 21.33 18.15
CA LYS A 445 -5.07 20.35 18.81
C LYS A 445 -5.54 20.01 20.22
N VAL A 446 -5.87 21.02 21.01
CA VAL A 446 -6.36 20.83 22.40
C VAL A 446 -7.66 20.03 22.44
N MET A 447 -8.56 20.25 21.49
CA MET A 447 -9.80 19.49 21.36
C MET A 447 -9.54 18.05 20.88
N GLN A 448 -8.62 17.85 19.95
CA GLN A 448 -8.21 16.52 19.48
C GLN A 448 -7.57 15.70 20.59
N ASP A 449 -6.64 16.27 21.34
CA ASP A 449 -6.00 15.62 22.49
C ASP A 449 -7.01 15.20 23.56
N ARG A 450 -8.04 16.02 23.79
CA ARG A 450 -9.12 15.67 24.73
C ARG A 450 -9.97 14.52 24.20
N LEU A 451 -10.33 14.52 22.92
CA LEU A 451 -11.08 13.45 22.27
C LEU A 451 -10.34 12.11 22.36
N GLN A 452 -9.05 12.12 22.08
CA GLN A 452 -8.19 10.95 22.17
C GLN A 452 -8.18 10.37 23.59
N ARG A 453 -8.10 11.22 24.63
CA ARG A 453 -8.17 10.78 26.04
C ARG A 453 -9.52 10.16 26.39
N LEU A 454 -10.63 10.74 25.91
CA LEU A 454 -11.96 10.17 26.15
C LEU A 454 -12.11 8.80 25.48
N ASN A 455 -11.70 8.67 24.23
CA ASN A 455 -11.76 7.38 23.52
C ASN A 455 -10.87 6.30 24.17
N ALA A 456 -9.72 6.69 24.77
CA ALA A 456 -8.87 5.77 25.52
C ALA A 456 -9.48 5.30 26.84
N MET A 457 -10.55 5.93 27.33
CA MET A 457 -11.30 5.51 28.54
C MET A 457 -12.44 4.54 28.22
N GLU A 458 -12.77 4.33 26.96
CA GLU A 458 -13.81 3.39 26.49
C GLU A 458 -13.31 1.93 26.40
N GLY A 459 -11.99 1.68 26.39
CA GLY A 459 -11.32 0.37 26.40
C GLY A 459 -10.90 0.01 27.80
#